data_48d1ab17dffba766806aaffc9982e86e
#
_entry.id   48d1ab17dffba766806aaffc9982e86e
#
_cell.length_a   1.000
_cell.length_b   1.000
_cell.length_c   1.000
_cell.angle_alpha   90.00
_cell.angle_beta   90.00
_cell.angle_gamma   90.00
#
_symmetry.space_group_name_H-M   'P 1'
#
loop_
_entity.id
_entity.type
_entity.pdbx_description
1 polymer ?
#
loop_
_entity_poly.entity_id
_entity_poly.type
_entity_poly.pdbx_seq_one_letter_code
_entity_poly.pdbx_strand_id
1 'polypeptide(L)'
;MNPLLTATATALIVAACSPPVAGFDHPALLDLVPEAERATVVAADRHVLVVRHAIKVAPDCNAMSCQLSPDGEAMVARLASLIGDVPVDRAFASAACRTRLTAAAGGVAVVAHQAADGYAVGCTEGETVERQRGDSYREVDAAATGWTLVGEHSNTSCLWMSAYAGPEAARSAGCDEEGRLPEDAYGDIFWLHASGEDWSLTVLPGAFSVTD
;
A
#
# COMPACT_ATOMS: atom_id res chain seq x y z
N MET A 1 54.63 -49.55 -9.25
CA MET A 1 53.85 -48.64 -10.13
C MET A 1 52.41 -48.79 -9.77
N ASN A 2 51.84 -47.86 -8.99
CA ASN A 2 50.43 -47.88 -8.60
C ASN A 2 49.72 -46.82 -9.45
N PRO A 3 48.57 -47.15 -10.09
CA PRO A 3 47.78 -46.15 -10.78
C PRO A 3 46.85 -45.45 -9.79
N LEU A 4 46.96 -44.15 -9.70
CA LEU A 4 46.00 -43.27 -9.03
C LEU A 4 44.68 -43.25 -9.82
N LEU A 5 43.62 -43.70 -9.17
CA LEU A 5 42.23 -43.51 -9.64
C LEU A 5 41.76 -42.11 -9.21
N THR A 6 41.62 -41.22 -10.15
CA THR A 6 40.95 -39.93 -9.96
C THR A 6 39.42 -40.13 -10.05
N ALA A 7 38.74 -39.98 -8.94
CA ALA A 7 37.26 -39.96 -8.90
C ALA A 7 36.80 -38.54 -9.21
N THR A 8 36.14 -38.35 -10.35
CA THR A 8 35.42 -37.11 -10.69
C THR A 8 34.06 -37.12 -10.03
N ALA A 9 33.87 -36.25 -9.04
CA ALA A 9 32.56 -36.03 -8.42
C ALA A 9 31.71 -35.10 -9.32
N THR A 10 30.68 -35.66 -9.93
CA THR A 10 29.67 -34.91 -10.66
C THR A 10 28.68 -34.33 -9.66
N ALA A 11 28.72 -33.04 -9.42
CA ALA A 11 27.73 -32.36 -8.62
C ALA A 11 26.40 -32.26 -9.41
N LEU A 12 25.39 -32.99 -8.97
CA LEU A 12 24.01 -32.78 -9.43
C LEU A 12 23.49 -31.45 -8.84
N ILE A 13 23.35 -30.44 -9.70
CA ILE A 13 22.58 -29.25 -9.37
C ILE A 13 21.12 -29.64 -9.45
N VAL A 14 20.50 -29.90 -8.30
CA VAL A 14 19.06 -30.00 -8.18
C VAL A 14 18.52 -28.59 -8.26
N ALA A 15 18.02 -28.18 -9.42
CA ALA A 15 17.21 -26.97 -9.55
C ALA A 15 15.98 -27.18 -8.67
N ALA A 16 15.93 -26.50 -7.54
CA ALA A 16 14.73 -26.41 -6.72
C ALA A 16 13.67 -25.70 -7.56
N CYS A 17 12.73 -26.46 -8.15
CA CYS A 17 11.48 -25.91 -8.65
C CYS A 17 10.75 -25.35 -7.44
N SER A 18 10.81 -24.04 -7.25
CA SER A 18 9.88 -23.36 -6.34
C SER A 18 8.46 -23.72 -6.81
N PRO A 19 7.55 -24.12 -5.90
CA PRO A 19 6.17 -24.32 -6.29
C PRO A 19 5.65 -23.02 -6.89
N PRO A 20 4.78 -23.08 -7.92
CA PRO A 20 4.15 -21.87 -8.44
C PRO A 20 3.45 -21.18 -7.26
N VAL A 21 3.78 -19.92 -7.03
CA VAL A 21 3.05 -19.05 -6.10
C VAL A 21 1.58 -19.17 -6.51
N ALA A 22 0.72 -19.54 -5.56
CA ALA A 22 -0.73 -19.62 -5.77
C ALA A 22 -1.15 -18.33 -6.45
N GLY A 23 -1.77 -18.43 -7.64
CA GLY A 23 -1.86 -17.36 -8.60
C GLY A 23 -2.27 -16.03 -7.95
N PHE A 24 -1.53 -15.00 -8.25
CA PHE A 24 -1.91 -13.61 -7.96
C PHE A 24 -3.14 -13.32 -8.85
N ASP A 25 -4.32 -13.55 -8.33
CA ASP A 25 -5.57 -13.53 -9.09
C ASP A 25 -6.35 -12.23 -8.85
N HIS A 26 -5.66 -11.08 -9.10
CA HIS A 26 -6.24 -9.74 -8.97
C HIS A 26 -6.11 -8.98 -10.30
N PRO A 27 -6.81 -9.43 -11.35
CA PRO A 27 -6.61 -8.92 -12.71
C PRO A 27 -6.81 -7.41 -12.81
N ALA A 28 -7.84 -6.86 -12.16
CA ALA A 28 -8.16 -5.44 -12.25
C ALA A 28 -7.04 -4.54 -11.75
N LEU A 29 -6.38 -4.92 -10.65
CA LEU A 29 -5.26 -4.17 -10.10
C LEU A 29 -3.98 -4.38 -10.93
N LEU A 30 -3.73 -5.62 -11.39
CA LEU A 30 -2.56 -5.95 -12.21
C LEU A 30 -2.61 -5.31 -13.61
N ASP A 31 -3.78 -5.09 -14.16
CA ASP A 31 -3.92 -4.45 -15.47
C ASP A 31 -3.41 -3.00 -15.47
N LEU A 32 -3.38 -2.35 -14.30
CA LEU A 32 -2.83 -1.01 -14.12
C LEU A 32 -1.30 -1.02 -13.91
N VAL A 33 -0.70 -2.17 -13.58
CA VAL A 33 0.75 -2.26 -13.33
C VAL A 33 1.50 -2.21 -14.67
N PRO A 34 2.53 -1.35 -14.80
CA PRO A 34 3.42 -1.37 -15.96
C PRO A 34 3.96 -2.77 -16.22
N GLU A 35 3.95 -3.22 -17.48
CA GLU A 35 4.31 -4.61 -17.82
C GLU A 35 5.71 -5.00 -17.33
N ALA A 36 6.64 -4.06 -17.33
CA ALA A 36 8.01 -4.28 -16.85
C ALA A 36 8.07 -4.60 -15.33
N GLU A 37 7.06 -4.18 -14.55
CA GLU A 37 7.02 -4.33 -13.10
C GLU A 37 6.13 -5.50 -12.65
N ARG A 38 5.26 -6.03 -13.53
CA ARG A 38 4.28 -7.07 -13.19
C ARG A 38 4.92 -8.30 -12.53
N ALA A 39 6.03 -8.79 -13.09
CA ALA A 39 6.70 -9.98 -12.57
C ALA A 39 7.19 -9.77 -11.13
N THR A 40 7.72 -8.59 -10.80
CA THR A 40 8.20 -8.24 -9.45
C THR A 40 7.04 -8.11 -8.48
N VAL A 41 5.95 -7.44 -8.89
CA VAL A 41 4.74 -7.31 -8.10
C VAL A 41 4.13 -8.67 -7.78
N VAL A 42 3.99 -9.54 -8.79
CA VAL A 42 3.39 -10.89 -8.63
C VAL A 42 4.25 -11.80 -7.74
N ALA A 43 5.57 -11.62 -7.75
CA ALA A 43 6.49 -12.42 -6.94
C ALA A 43 6.59 -11.96 -5.48
N ALA A 44 6.01 -10.83 -5.12
CA ALA A 44 6.07 -10.31 -3.78
C ALA A 44 5.16 -11.06 -2.81
N ASP A 45 5.60 -11.14 -1.55
CA ASP A 45 4.87 -11.82 -0.47
C ASP A 45 4.06 -10.82 0.37
N ARG A 46 4.51 -9.57 0.45
CA ARG A 46 3.91 -8.50 1.23
C ARG A 46 3.55 -7.32 0.33
N HIS A 47 2.36 -6.78 0.54
CA HIS A 47 1.83 -5.69 -0.26
C HIS A 47 1.24 -4.61 0.65
N VAL A 48 1.61 -3.35 0.42
CA VAL A 48 1.04 -2.19 1.09
C VAL A 48 0.56 -1.20 0.03
N LEU A 49 -0.75 -1.02 -0.06
CA LEU A 49 -1.38 -0.05 -0.94
C LEU A 49 -1.53 1.26 -0.16
N VAL A 50 -0.66 2.22 -0.41
CA VAL A 50 -0.74 3.55 0.18
C VAL A 50 -1.54 4.45 -0.74
N VAL A 51 -2.57 5.09 -0.21
CA VAL A 51 -3.40 6.03 -0.95
C VAL A 51 -3.56 7.33 -0.18
N ARG A 52 -3.54 8.45 -0.88
CA ARG A 52 -4.00 9.70 -0.30
C ARG A 52 -5.52 9.63 -0.14
N HIS A 53 -6.06 10.22 0.93
CA HIS A 53 -7.52 10.28 1.11
C HIS A 53 -8.22 10.83 -0.14
N ALA A 54 -9.41 10.34 -0.44
CA ALA A 54 -10.25 10.80 -1.53
C ALA A 54 -10.68 12.27 -1.32
N ILE A 55 -11.26 12.89 -2.34
CA ILE A 55 -11.61 14.31 -2.35
C ILE A 55 -12.52 14.65 -1.16
N LYS A 56 -12.11 15.64 -0.38
CA LYS A 56 -12.86 16.13 0.78
C LYS A 56 -13.95 17.13 0.39
N VAL A 57 -14.93 17.30 1.27
CA VAL A 57 -16.15 18.12 1.04
C VAL A 57 -15.83 19.57 0.65
N ALA A 58 -14.72 20.13 1.08
CA ALA A 58 -14.24 21.44 0.65
C ALA A 58 -12.71 21.50 0.72
N PRO A 59 -12.03 22.22 -0.18
CA PRO A 59 -10.57 22.29 -0.23
C PRO A 59 -9.92 22.78 1.06
N ASP A 60 -10.57 23.69 1.77
CA ASP A 60 -10.12 24.29 3.02
C ASP A 60 -10.56 23.52 4.29
N CYS A 61 -11.34 22.43 4.12
CA CYS A 61 -11.78 21.60 5.23
C CYS A 61 -10.61 20.77 5.78
N ASN A 62 -9.98 21.22 6.85
CA ASN A 62 -8.82 20.54 7.48
C ASN A 62 -9.12 19.94 8.86
N ALA A 63 -10.34 20.14 9.40
CA ALA A 63 -10.74 19.51 10.66
C ALA A 63 -10.63 17.99 10.60
N MET A 64 -10.42 17.35 11.76
CA MET A 64 -10.36 15.89 11.87
C MET A 64 -11.67 15.22 11.42
N SER A 65 -12.81 15.87 11.67
CA SER A 65 -14.15 15.42 11.27
C SER A 65 -14.50 15.70 9.81
N CYS A 66 -13.58 16.29 9.02
CA CYS A 66 -13.84 16.59 7.62
C CYS A 66 -14.17 15.34 6.82
N GLN A 67 -15.35 15.32 6.22
CA GLN A 67 -15.89 14.22 5.43
C GLN A 67 -15.42 14.28 3.96
N LEU A 68 -15.73 13.24 3.21
CA LEU A 68 -15.56 13.20 1.76
C LEU A 68 -16.64 14.01 1.04
N SER A 69 -16.33 14.50 -0.14
CA SER A 69 -17.32 15.00 -1.08
C SER A 69 -18.05 13.83 -1.77
N PRO A 70 -19.14 14.07 -2.53
CA PRO A 70 -19.74 13.04 -3.35
C PRO A 70 -18.76 12.40 -4.34
N ASP A 71 -17.86 13.17 -4.94
CA ASP A 71 -16.80 12.65 -5.80
C ASP A 71 -15.79 11.83 -5.00
N GLY A 72 -15.45 12.26 -3.78
CA GLY A 72 -14.63 11.49 -2.88
C GLY A 72 -15.25 10.15 -2.48
N GLU A 73 -16.56 10.10 -2.25
CA GLU A 73 -17.29 8.85 -2.00
C GLU A 73 -17.28 7.95 -3.24
N ALA A 74 -17.45 8.51 -4.43
CA ALA A 74 -17.34 7.76 -5.69
C ALA A 74 -15.91 7.21 -5.90
N MET A 75 -14.87 7.98 -5.54
CA MET A 75 -13.48 7.52 -5.56
C MET A 75 -13.27 6.33 -4.62
N VAL A 76 -13.81 6.38 -3.40
CA VAL A 76 -13.73 5.26 -2.44
C VAL A 76 -14.43 4.02 -2.97
N ALA A 77 -15.62 4.18 -3.56
CA ALA A 77 -16.34 3.08 -4.18
C ALA A 77 -15.54 2.45 -5.34
N ARG A 78 -14.88 3.29 -6.15
CA ARG A 78 -14.00 2.81 -7.23
C ARG A 78 -12.76 2.08 -6.67
N LEU A 79 -12.13 2.61 -5.63
CA LEU A 79 -11.03 1.93 -4.95
C LEU A 79 -11.47 0.57 -4.42
N ALA A 80 -12.61 0.50 -3.72
CA ALA A 80 -13.17 -0.75 -3.21
C ALA A 80 -13.46 -1.75 -4.33
N SER A 81 -13.97 -1.30 -5.48
CA SER A 81 -14.18 -2.17 -6.65
C SER A 81 -12.88 -2.67 -7.25
N LEU A 82 -11.85 -1.80 -7.32
CA LEU A 82 -10.54 -2.13 -7.89
C LEU A 82 -9.79 -3.18 -7.06
N ILE A 83 -9.92 -3.10 -5.73
CA ILE A 83 -9.24 -4.01 -4.80
C ILE A 83 -10.17 -5.09 -4.23
N GLY A 84 -11.39 -5.23 -4.77
CA GLY A 84 -12.42 -6.13 -4.20
C GLY A 84 -12.01 -7.60 -4.11
N ASP A 85 -11.15 -8.05 -5.02
CA ASP A 85 -10.61 -9.42 -5.01
C ASP A 85 -9.29 -9.54 -4.22
N VAL A 86 -8.74 -8.41 -3.72
CA VAL A 86 -7.53 -8.41 -2.92
C VAL A 86 -7.84 -8.82 -1.49
N PRO A 87 -7.16 -9.82 -0.91
CA PRO A 87 -7.40 -10.27 0.46
C PRO A 87 -6.76 -9.30 1.46
N VAL A 88 -7.32 -8.08 1.58
CA VAL A 88 -6.81 -7.09 2.53
C VAL A 88 -6.94 -7.62 3.96
N ASP A 89 -5.82 -7.78 4.64
CA ASP A 89 -5.76 -8.29 6.02
C ASP A 89 -5.85 -7.15 7.05
N ARG A 90 -5.35 -5.97 6.67
CA ARG A 90 -5.17 -4.83 7.57
C ARG A 90 -5.48 -3.52 6.85
N ALA A 91 -6.08 -2.59 7.57
CA ALA A 91 -6.27 -1.24 7.11
C ALA A 91 -5.79 -0.23 8.16
N PHE A 92 -4.91 0.67 7.75
CA PHE A 92 -4.40 1.74 8.58
C PHE A 92 -4.78 3.10 8.00
N ALA A 93 -4.88 4.11 8.85
CA ALA A 93 -5.16 5.47 8.39
C ALA A 93 -4.60 6.53 9.35
N SER A 94 -4.37 7.73 8.85
CA SER A 94 -4.30 8.92 9.69
C SER A 94 -5.64 9.14 10.39
N ALA A 95 -5.63 9.89 11.51
CA ALA A 95 -6.78 10.02 12.42
C ALA A 95 -8.01 10.75 11.85
N ALA A 96 -7.88 11.48 10.74
CA ALA A 96 -8.98 12.24 10.16
C ALA A 96 -10.05 11.33 9.51
N CYS A 97 -11.31 11.75 9.53
CA CYS A 97 -12.42 10.99 8.92
C CYS A 97 -12.13 10.65 7.45
N ARG A 98 -11.70 11.61 6.65
CA ARG A 98 -11.44 11.41 5.22
C ARG A 98 -10.41 10.32 4.91
N THR A 99 -9.35 10.19 5.73
CA THR A 99 -8.35 9.14 5.57
C THR A 99 -8.89 7.77 5.99
N ARG A 100 -9.64 7.71 7.08
CA ARG A 100 -10.26 6.48 7.57
C ARG A 100 -11.35 5.98 6.63
N LEU A 101 -12.22 6.88 6.12
CA LEU A 101 -13.23 6.56 5.12
C LEU A 101 -12.59 6.00 3.84
N THR A 102 -11.44 6.54 3.43
CA THR A 102 -10.72 6.03 2.27
C THR A 102 -10.13 4.64 2.54
N ALA A 103 -9.53 4.42 3.73
CA ALA A 103 -8.98 3.11 4.11
C ALA A 103 -10.07 2.04 4.31
N ALA A 104 -11.31 2.43 4.62
CA ALA A 104 -12.44 1.51 4.74
C ALA A 104 -12.79 0.80 3.43
N ALA A 105 -12.30 1.28 2.27
CA ALA A 105 -12.38 0.57 0.99
C ALA A 105 -11.80 -0.85 1.04
N GLY A 106 -10.87 -1.13 1.97
CA GLY A 106 -10.31 -2.46 2.18
C GLY A 106 -11.27 -3.50 2.78
N GLY A 107 -12.47 -3.10 3.21
CA GLY A 107 -13.49 -4.02 3.74
C GLY A 107 -13.17 -4.61 5.12
N VAL A 108 -12.12 -4.13 5.80
CA VAL A 108 -11.70 -4.56 7.13
C VAL A 108 -11.71 -3.38 8.11
N ALA A 109 -11.69 -3.66 9.41
CA ALA A 109 -11.65 -2.62 10.42
C ALA A 109 -10.42 -1.72 10.27
N VAL A 110 -10.63 -0.40 10.31
CA VAL A 110 -9.56 0.58 10.16
C VAL A 110 -8.94 0.88 11.52
N VAL A 111 -7.63 0.80 11.60
CA VAL A 111 -6.84 1.22 12.77
C VAL A 111 -6.27 2.61 12.49
N ALA A 112 -6.70 3.61 13.25
CA ALA A 112 -6.26 4.98 13.06
C ALA A 112 -4.98 5.30 13.85
N HIS A 113 -4.09 6.07 13.23
CA HIS A 113 -2.91 6.61 13.89
C HIS A 113 -3.28 7.80 14.77
N GLN A 114 -2.72 7.83 15.97
CA GLN A 114 -2.90 8.96 16.89
C GLN A 114 -2.35 10.25 16.28
N ALA A 115 -3.09 11.34 16.43
CA ALA A 115 -2.69 12.68 16.02
C ALA A 115 -2.69 13.64 17.20
N ALA A 116 -1.83 14.68 17.15
CA ALA A 116 -1.76 15.71 18.17
C ALA A 116 -3.09 16.50 18.31
N ASP A 117 -3.82 16.67 17.20
CA ASP A 117 -5.10 17.39 17.15
C ASP A 117 -6.30 16.55 17.59
N GLY A 118 -6.03 15.34 18.07
CA GLY A 118 -7.06 14.44 18.58
C GLY A 118 -7.58 13.46 17.54
N TYR A 119 -8.78 12.97 17.79
CA TYR A 119 -9.41 11.90 17.05
C TYR A 119 -10.91 12.16 16.89
N ALA A 120 -11.41 12.09 15.65
CA ALA A 120 -12.84 12.20 15.39
C ALA A 120 -13.49 10.81 15.49
N VAL A 121 -14.50 10.67 16.35
CA VAL A 121 -15.24 9.41 16.53
C VAL A 121 -16.36 9.26 15.51
N GLY A 122 -16.73 8.01 15.20
CA GLY A 122 -17.91 7.70 14.38
C GLY A 122 -17.72 7.98 12.89
N CYS A 123 -16.51 7.93 12.37
CA CYS A 123 -16.25 8.14 10.94
C CYS A 123 -16.42 6.87 10.12
N THR A 124 -16.07 5.71 10.66
CA THR A 124 -16.19 4.40 9.99
C THR A 124 -16.77 3.37 10.95
N GLU A 125 -17.48 2.38 10.39
CA GLU A 125 -17.92 1.22 11.16
C GLU A 125 -16.71 0.33 11.51
N GLY A 126 -16.71 -0.26 12.70
CA GLY A 126 -15.66 -1.18 13.14
C GLY A 126 -14.28 -0.56 13.33
N GLU A 127 -14.18 0.78 13.30
CA GLU A 127 -12.93 1.44 13.60
C GLU A 127 -12.44 1.12 15.01
N THR A 128 -11.14 0.90 15.12
CA THR A 128 -10.50 0.46 16.34
C THR A 128 -9.43 1.44 16.80
N VAL A 129 -8.76 1.04 17.83
CA VAL A 129 -7.83 1.74 18.68
C VAL A 129 -6.83 2.61 17.90
N GLU A 130 -6.73 3.85 18.30
CA GLU A 130 -5.63 4.74 17.96
C GLU A 130 -4.29 4.12 18.35
N ARG A 131 -3.31 4.24 17.47
CA ARG A 131 -1.93 3.82 17.71
C ARG A 131 -0.95 4.79 17.05
N GLN A 132 0.30 4.71 17.44
CA GLN A 132 1.35 5.44 16.73
C GLN A 132 1.62 4.80 15.36
N ARG A 133 1.90 5.60 14.31
CA ARG A 133 2.22 5.07 12.97
C ARG A 133 3.36 4.05 13.00
N GLY A 134 4.35 4.24 13.87
CA GLY A 134 5.44 3.26 14.07
C GLY A 134 4.97 1.88 14.51
N ASP A 135 3.81 1.75 15.17
CA ASP A 135 3.23 0.45 15.52
C ASP A 135 2.74 -0.27 14.27
N SER A 136 2.14 0.46 13.34
CA SER A 136 1.67 -0.08 12.07
C SER A 136 2.82 -0.52 11.17
N TYR A 137 3.92 0.23 11.13
CA TYR A 137 5.15 -0.23 10.46
C TYR A 137 5.64 -1.56 11.03
N ARG A 138 5.77 -1.66 12.36
CA ARG A 138 6.18 -2.92 13.00
C ARG A 138 5.25 -4.09 12.72
N GLU A 139 3.95 -3.84 12.60
CA GLU A 139 2.98 -4.88 12.25
C GLU A 139 3.14 -5.36 10.81
N VAL A 140 3.40 -4.45 9.87
CA VAL A 140 3.71 -4.80 8.47
C VAL A 140 5.02 -5.56 8.38
N ASP A 141 6.06 -5.11 9.10
CA ASP A 141 7.39 -5.74 9.10
C ASP A 141 7.36 -7.15 9.71
N ALA A 142 6.56 -7.35 10.75
CA ALA A 142 6.41 -8.64 11.42
C ALA A 142 5.61 -9.66 10.60
N ALA A 143 4.83 -9.22 9.61
CA ALA A 143 4.07 -10.11 8.76
C ALA A 143 4.97 -10.77 7.72
N ALA A 144 4.90 -12.09 7.59
CA ALA A 144 5.62 -12.83 6.54
C ALA A 144 5.00 -12.60 5.15
N THR A 145 3.68 -12.45 5.10
CA THR A 145 2.89 -12.26 3.89
C THR A 145 1.69 -11.36 4.18
N GLY A 146 1.01 -10.90 3.15
CA GLY A 146 -0.32 -10.30 3.26
C GLY A 146 -0.46 -8.92 2.64
N TRP A 147 -1.70 -8.39 2.73
CA TRP A 147 -2.12 -7.16 2.10
C TRP A 147 -2.54 -6.11 3.13
N THR A 148 -2.05 -4.91 2.97
CA THR A 148 -2.36 -3.78 3.83
C THR A 148 -2.85 -2.61 2.98
N LEU A 149 -3.98 -2.00 3.34
CA LEU A 149 -4.43 -0.73 2.76
C LEU A 149 -4.14 0.40 3.75
N VAL A 150 -3.59 1.50 3.25
CA VAL A 150 -3.21 2.65 4.10
C VAL A 150 -3.80 3.93 3.51
N GLY A 151 -4.73 4.55 4.25
CA GLY A 151 -5.34 5.84 3.89
C GLY A 151 -4.64 7.00 4.59
N GLU A 152 -3.99 7.89 3.85
CA GLU A 152 -3.11 8.92 4.40
C GLU A 152 -3.39 10.32 3.82
N HIS A 153 -2.68 11.33 4.32
CA HIS A 153 -2.61 12.67 3.75
C HIS A 153 -1.44 12.80 2.78
N SER A 154 -1.36 13.89 2.05
CA SER A 154 -0.26 14.15 1.10
C SER A 154 1.13 13.99 1.73
N ASN A 155 1.33 14.53 2.94
CA ASN A 155 2.60 14.45 3.67
C ASN A 155 2.84 13.07 4.33
N THR A 156 1.79 12.40 4.78
CA THR A 156 1.93 11.13 5.49
C THR A 156 1.99 9.93 4.55
N SER A 157 1.48 10.02 3.33
CA SER A 157 1.73 9.04 2.26
C SER A 157 3.23 8.94 1.94
N CYS A 158 3.91 10.10 1.83
CA CYS A 158 5.35 10.14 1.58
C CYS A 158 6.17 9.50 2.71
N LEU A 159 5.70 9.51 3.95
CA LEU A 159 6.37 8.82 5.06
C LEU A 159 6.37 7.29 4.86
N TRP A 160 5.27 6.71 4.38
CA TRP A 160 5.20 5.29 4.06
C TRP A 160 6.14 4.93 2.92
N MET A 161 6.09 5.66 1.82
CA MET A 161 6.97 5.42 0.67
C MET A 161 8.44 5.54 1.05
N SER A 162 8.81 6.57 1.81
CA SER A 162 10.20 6.77 2.25
C SER A 162 10.67 5.71 3.23
N ALA A 163 9.79 5.23 4.12
CA ALA A 163 10.14 4.22 5.12
C ALA A 163 10.46 2.86 4.48
N TYR A 164 9.75 2.49 3.42
CA TYR A 164 9.89 1.17 2.79
C TYR A 164 10.74 1.20 1.52
N ALA A 165 10.45 2.06 0.58
CA ALA A 165 11.17 2.11 -0.70
C ALA A 165 12.34 3.11 -0.71
N GLY A 166 12.48 3.89 0.35
CA GLY A 166 13.53 4.90 0.49
C GLY A 166 13.14 6.28 -0.07
N PRO A 167 13.87 7.33 0.36
CA PRO A 167 13.50 8.72 0.02
C PRO A 167 13.67 9.05 -1.47
N GLU A 168 14.53 8.36 -2.19
CA GLU A 168 14.71 8.56 -3.63
C GLU A 168 13.50 8.03 -4.43
N ALA A 169 13.02 6.83 -4.09
CA ALA A 169 11.82 6.25 -4.69
C ALA A 169 10.58 7.12 -4.37
N ALA A 170 10.45 7.62 -3.13
CA ALA A 170 9.37 8.51 -2.75
C ALA A 170 9.39 9.82 -3.57
N ARG A 171 10.57 10.43 -3.79
CA ARG A 171 10.70 11.62 -4.66
C ARG A 171 10.33 11.31 -6.10
N SER A 172 10.78 10.17 -6.63
CA SER A 172 10.43 9.73 -7.99
C SER A 172 8.92 9.48 -8.15
N ALA A 173 8.24 9.14 -7.07
CA ALA A 173 6.79 8.97 -6.99
C ALA A 173 6.01 10.28 -6.77
N GLY A 174 6.69 11.43 -6.74
CA GLY A 174 6.07 12.75 -6.66
C GLY A 174 6.14 13.44 -5.29
N CYS A 175 6.84 12.88 -4.30
CA CYS A 175 7.07 13.59 -3.05
C CYS A 175 8.07 14.75 -3.26
N ASP A 176 7.69 15.94 -2.82
CA ASP A 176 8.57 17.13 -2.84
C ASP A 176 9.66 17.05 -1.75
N GLU A 177 10.47 18.13 -1.64
CA GLU A 177 11.55 18.23 -0.65
C GLU A 177 11.02 18.27 0.79
N GLU A 178 9.80 18.76 0.99
CA GLU A 178 9.09 18.78 2.28
C GLU A 178 8.40 17.45 2.60
N GLY A 179 8.49 16.46 1.72
CA GLY A 179 7.87 15.15 1.87
C GLY A 179 6.36 15.18 1.67
N ARG A 180 5.85 15.89 0.67
CA ARG A 180 4.42 16.02 0.36
C ARG A 180 4.13 15.68 -1.10
N LEU A 181 2.99 15.04 -1.33
CA LEU A 181 2.42 14.93 -2.67
C LEU A 181 1.80 16.25 -3.12
N PRO A 182 1.74 16.54 -4.42
CA PRO A 182 1.01 17.67 -4.98
C PRO A 182 -0.44 17.78 -4.48
N GLU A 183 -0.99 18.99 -4.40
CA GLU A 183 -2.34 19.19 -3.86
C GLU A 183 -3.44 18.51 -4.69
N ASP A 184 -3.21 18.35 -5.98
CA ASP A 184 -4.10 17.72 -6.96
C ASP A 184 -3.85 16.23 -7.17
N ALA A 185 -2.83 15.64 -6.53
CA ALA A 185 -2.55 14.21 -6.60
C ALA A 185 -3.58 13.39 -5.81
N TYR A 186 -4.74 13.18 -6.41
CA TYR A 186 -5.79 12.32 -5.89
C TYR A 186 -5.97 11.11 -6.82
N GLY A 187 -6.32 9.96 -6.24
CA GLY A 187 -6.66 8.77 -6.99
C GLY A 187 -5.49 7.86 -7.35
N ASP A 188 -4.28 8.21 -6.96
CA ASP A 188 -3.10 7.37 -7.16
C ASP A 188 -3.02 6.27 -6.09
N ILE A 189 -2.52 5.10 -6.49
CA ILE A 189 -2.09 4.04 -5.58
C ILE A 189 -0.58 3.96 -5.63
N PHE A 190 0.05 4.10 -4.47
CA PHE A 190 1.48 3.86 -4.26
C PHE A 190 1.63 2.46 -3.69
N TRP A 191 1.96 1.52 -4.55
CA TRP A 191 2.02 0.11 -4.19
C TRP A 191 3.42 -0.29 -3.76
N LEU A 192 3.62 -0.37 -2.47
CA LEU A 192 4.82 -0.94 -1.87
C LEU A 192 4.67 -2.46 -1.83
N HIS A 193 5.68 -3.16 -2.34
CA HIS A 193 5.67 -4.62 -2.37
C HIS A 193 7.06 -5.17 -2.08
N ALA A 194 7.12 -6.33 -1.42
CA ALA A 194 8.38 -6.92 -0.98
C ALA A 194 8.43 -8.42 -1.13
N SER A 195 9.60 -8.92 -1.50
CA SER A 195 10.02 -10.31 -1.33
C SER A 195 11.14 -10.35 -0.28
N GLY A 196 10.87 -10.97 0.86
CA GLY A 196 11.78 -10.91 2.00
C GLY A 196 11.89 -9.49 2.56
N GLU A 197 13.11 -8.94 2.66
CA GLU A 197 13.36 -7.58 3.20
C GLU A 197 13.46 -6.50 2.12
N ASP A 198 13.48 -6.89 0.85
CA ASP A 198 13.66 -5.97 -0.28
C ASP A 198 12.31 -5.38 -0.72
N TRP A 199 12.11 -4.10 -0.43
CA TRP A 199 10.92 -3.35 -0.81
C TRP A 199 11.11 -2.60 -2.12
N SER A 200 10.06 -2.57 -2.91
CA SER A 200 9.95 -1.79 -4.16
C SER A 200 8.66 -0.98 -4.16
N LEU A 201 8.61 0.04 -5.00
CA LEU A 201 7.45 0.93 -5.16
C LEU A 201 7.02 0.95 -6.63
N THR A 202 5.76 0.61 -6.87
CA THR A 202 5.07 0.78 -8.15
C THR A 202 4.00 1.86 -7.97
N VAL A 203 3.93 2.83 -8.88
CA VAL A 203 2.92 3.89 -8.86
C VAL A 203 1.85 3.60 -9.90
N LEU A 204 0.59 3.62 -9.48
CA LEU A 204 -0.58 3.48 -10.35
C LEU A 204 -1.33 4.82 -10.39
N PRO A 205 -0.96 5.71 -11.34
CA PRO A 205 -1.52 7.06 -11.37
C PRO A 205 -3.00 7.03 -11.77
N GLY A 206 -3.81 7.82 -11.06
CA GLY A 206 -5.23 7.95 -11.32
C GLY A 206 -6.05 6.67 -11.18
N ALA A 207 -5.52 5.63 -10.54
CA ALA A 207 -6.12 4.28 -10.47
C ALA A 207 -7.59 4.30 -10.00
N PHE A 208 -7.91 5.17 -9.04
CA PHE A 208 -9.27 5.30 -8.53
C PHE A 208 -9.83 6.73 -8.63
N SER A 209 -9.25 7.58 -9.49
CA SER A 209 -9.80 8.90 -9.79
C SER A 209 -11.18 8.78 -10.44
N VAL A 210 -12.11 9.68 -10.10
CA VAL A 210 -13.30 9.90 -10.90
C VAL A 210 -12.95 10.92 -11.98
N THR A 211 -13.06 10.53 -13.24
CA THR A 211 -12.95 11.45 -14.37
C THR A 211 -14.33 11.99 -14.66
N ASP A 212 -14.44 13.32 -14.80
CA ASP A 212 -15.62 13.96 -15.41
C ASP A 212 -15.84 13.49 -16.85
#